data_3b546ea9c1a741ab8dfec1c3494d61a0
#
_entry.id   3b546ea9c1a741ab8dfec1c3494d61a0
#
_cell.length_a   1.000
_cell.length_b   1.000
_cell.length_c   1.000
_cell.angle_alpha   90.00
_cell.angle_beta   90.00
_cell.angle_gamma   90.00
#
_symmetry.space_group_name_H-M   'P 1'
#
loop_
_entity.id
_entity.type
_entity.pdbx_description
1 polymer ?
#
loop_
_entity_poly.entity_id
_entity_poly.type
_entity_poly.pdbx_seq_one_letter_code
_entity_poly.pdbx_strand_id
1 'polypeptide(L)'
;MMRMIMKNGAVVDPQSELVNKATVLKDEKGEFMTAVLGMVDLIKGSNSFYKLQALQSDKSSRCWVFRAWGRIGTSIGGTKIESFPNATSARSTFKEIYFEKTGNEWEDRKNFRKMPHKFYELELDYNSSKKNEIQTISNIPCKLHPALQSLLKFICDVKSMEKTMAEFELDLRKMPLGKLSSNQIHEAYDVLNSLSKLVSSRPSTKQQSQPLDRTQILSESTRFYTLIPHDFGFKTPPMLDNKKIITKKIRMLEDLLEIELAYKMLQTKGDSKRNPLEEHYEQLHTKLEPLDSNCEDYKLILDYVRETHGATHTQYTLEVLNIFEVHRDGEDIRFAKCKIAQHNKQLLWHGSRQTNWMGILSQGLRIAPPDAPVTGYMFGKGIYFADIVSKSANYCFTTQSQPEGLLLLCEVILGDMNECLQADASDLPPNYHSRKGIGSVTPDPSTFHTNKDGVVYPIGKPIDSNVANTTLCYNEYIVYHVSQVKQKYLVRVKFHYK
;
A
#
# COMPACT_ATOMS: atom_id res chain seq x y z
N MET A 1 6.14 -16.18 19.61
CA MET A 1 6.71 -14.92 19.04
C MET A 1 7.75 -14.38 19.99
N MET A 2 8.99 -14.12 19.56
CA MET A 2 10.00 -13.51 20.40
C MET A 2 9.67 -12.00 20.60
N ARG A 3 9.67 -11.57 21.86
CA ARG A 3 9.30 -10.21 22.26
C ARG A 3 10.42 -9.22 21.89
N MET A 4 10.16 -8.28 20.98
CA MET A 4 11.09 -7.18 20.70
C MET A 4 10.93 -6.10 21.77
N ILE A 5 12.00 -5.67 22.42
CA ILE A 5 11.99 -4.60 23.41
C ILE A 5 12.85 -3.47 22.88
N MET A 6 12.25 -2.27 22.75
CA MET A 6 13.00 -1.07 22.39
C MET A 6 13.65 -0.49 23.65
N LYS A 7 14.96 -0.25 23.61
CA LYS A 7 15.69 0.49 24.64
C LYS A 7 16.40 1.69 24.02
N ASN A 8 16.18 2.86 24.57
CA ASN A 8 16.83 4.12 24.16
C ASN A 8 16.71 4.51 22.67
N GLY A 9 15.67 4.01 21.96
CA GLY A 9 15.43 4.36 20.57
C GLY A 9 15.86 3.28 19.54
N ALA A 10 16.46 2.17 19.96
CA ALA A 10 16.79 1.05 19.09
C ALA A 10 16.35 -0.29 19.68
N VAL A 11 16.16 -1.30 18.82
CA VAL A 11 15.74 -2.65 19.18
C VAL A 11 16.92 -3.60 19.11
N VAL A 12 17.17 -4.30 20.21
CA VAL A 12 18.12 -5.43 20.23
C VAL A 12 17.48 -6.62 19.55
N ASP A 13 18.17 -7.24 18.59
CA ASP A 13 17.63 -8.40 17.86
C ASP A 13 17.41 -9.58 18.84
N PRO A 14 16.19 -10.16 18.86
CA PRO A 14 15.86 -11.26 19.75
C PRO A 14 16.75 -12.50 19.61
N GLN A 15 17.30 -12.73 18.43
CA GLN A 15 18.22 -13.86 18.18
C GLN A 15 19.58 -13.70 18.88
N SER A 16 19.88 -12.48 19.40
CA SER A 16 21.09 -12.27 20.21
C SER A 16 20.98 -12.83 21.63
N GLU A 17 19.76 -13.13 22.12
CA GLU A 17 19.46 -13.52 23.51
C GLU A 17 19.85 -12.46 24.56
N LEU A 18 20.15 -11.22 24.11
CA LEU A 18 20.58 -10.11 24.96
C LEU A 18 19.51 -9.01 25.16
N VAL A 19 18.28 -9.24 24.72
CA VAL A 19 17.19 -8.22 24.72
C VAL A 19 16.98 -7.58 26.11
N ASN A 20 17.12 -8.37 27.19
CA ASN A 20 16.93 -7.90 28.56
C ASN A 20 18.22 -7.43 29.25
N LYS A 21 19.37 -7.55 28.59
CA LYS A 21 20.69 -7.37 29.20
C LYS A 21 21.57 -6.34 28.52
N ALA A 22 21.17 -5.88 27.34
CA ALA A 22 21.97 -4.97 26.52
C ALA A 22 21.11 -3.90 25.82
N THR A 23 21.81 -2.86 25.36
CA THR A 23 21.29 -1.80 24.47
C THR A 23 22.15 -1.72 23.22
N VAL A 24 21.59 -1.17 22.11
CA VAL A 24 22.37 -0.95 20.91
C VAL A 24 23.34 0.23 21.14
N LEU A 25 24.61 0.02 20.82
CA LEU A 25 25.66 1.04 20.88
C LEU A 25 25.37 2.18 19.90
N LYS A 26 25.83 3.38 20.27
CA LYS A 26 25.88 4.53 19.37
C LYS A 26 27.31 4.75 18.89
N ASP A 27 27.42 5.24 17.65
CA ASP A 27 28.69 5.73 17.12
C ASP A 27 29.04 7.13 17.70
N GLU A 28 30.12 7.71 17.21
CA GLU A 28 30.64 9.01 17.66
C GLU A 28 29.70 10.18 17.28
N LYS A 29 28.80 9.98 16.30
CA LYS A 29 27.78 10.95 15.86
C LYS A 29 26.44 10.78 16.57
N GLY A 30 26.35 9.80 17.49
CA GLY A 30 25.14 9.50 18.24
C GLY A 30 24.14 8.59 17.50
N GLU A 31 24.51 8.03 16.35
CA GLU A 31 23.69 7.13 15.55
C GLU A 31 23.80 5.68 16.04
N PHE A 32 22.71 4.93 16.01
CA PHE A 32 22.70 3.54 16.46
C PHE A 32 23.48 2.63 15.51
N MET A 33 24.40 1.85 16.05
CA MET A 33 25.19 0.87 15.28
C MET A 33 24.41 -0.42 15.05
N THR A 34 23.48 -0.34 14.11
CA THR A 34 22.64 -1.44 13.66
C THR A 34 22.42 -1.33 12.16
N ALA A 35 22.54 -2.43 11.44
CA ALA A 35 22.32 -2.49 10.00
C ALA A 35 21.59 -3.78 9.63
N VAL A 36 20.66 -3.69 8.68
CA VAL A 36 20.06 -4.83 8.02
C VAL A 36 20.38 -4.72 6.54
N LEU A 37 20.99 -5.75 6.03
CA LEU A 37 21.54 -5.79 4.68
C LEU A 37 20.83 -6.88 3.87
N GLY A 38 20.50 -6.59 2.62
CA GLY A 38 19.90 -7.53 1.67
C GLY A 38 20.80 -7.76 0.47
N MET A 39 20.75 -8.96 -0.10
CA MET A 39 21.41 -9.30 -1.35
C MET A 39 20.58 -10.31 -2.12
N VAL A 40 20.18 -9.94 -3.31
CA VAL A 40 19.54 -10.83 -4.27
C VAL A 40 20.46 -10.98 -5.48
N ASP A 41 20.56 -12.19 -6.00
CA ASP A 41 21.26 -12.50 -7.27
C ASP A 41 20.40 -13.50 -8.04
N LEU A 42 19.73 -13.03 -9.08
CA LEU A 42 18.83 -13.84 -9.89
C LEU A 42 19.56 -14.90 -10.73
N ILE A 43 20.84 -14.66 -11.07
CA ILE A 43 21.66 -15.62 -11.82
C ILE A 43 21.99 -16.82 -10.93
N LYS A 44 22.44 -16.54 -9.71
CA LYS A 44 22.80 -17.57 -8.73
C LYS A 44 21.60 -18.10 -7.95
N GLY A 45 20.41 -17.53 -8.16
CA GLY A 45 19.22 -17.86 -7.39
C GLY A 45 19.37 -17.58 -5.89
N SER A 46 20.21 -16.61 -5.49
CA SER A 46 20.39 -16.24 -4.10
C SER A 46 19.44 -15.12 -3.68
N ASN A 47 18.91 -15.22 -2.45
CA ASN A 47 18.08 -14.23 -1.80
C ASN A 47 18.44 -14.24 -0.32
N SER A 48 19.37 -13.36 0.09
CA SER A 48 20.05 -13.42 1.37
C SER A 48 19.89 -12.14 2.16
N PHE A 49 19.88 -12.26 3.48
CA PHE A 49 19.94 -11.16 4.42
C PHE A 49 21.15 -11.28 5.33
N TYR A 50 21.60 -10.15 5.87
CA TYR A 50 22.60 -10.06 6.91
C TYR A 50 22.24 -8.96 7.91
N LYS A 51 22.14 -9.29 9.17
CA LYS A 51 21.91 -8.35 10.27
C LYS A 51 23.17 -8.17 11.06
N LEU A 52 23.46 -6.93 11.46
CA LEU A 52 24.65 -6.56 12.21
C LEU A 52 24.27 -5.57 13.30
N GLN A 53 24.65 -5.83 14.55
CA GLN A 53 24.44 -4.93 15.69
C GLN A 53 25.65 -4.88 16.59
N ALA A 54 26.04 -3.68 17.05
CA ALA A 54 26.93 -3.51 18.18
C ALA A 54 26.09 -3.25 19.43
N LEU A 55 26.33 -4.01 20.50
CA LEU A 55 25.52 -4.03 21.71
C LEU A 55 26.40 -3.73 22.93
N GLN A 56 25.84 -3.03 23.94
CA GLN A 56 26.49 -2.74 25.21
C GLN A 56 25.66 -3.27 26.37
N SER A 57 26.32 -3.84 27.37
CA SER A 57 25.71 -4.28 28.61
C SER A 57 25.06 -3.14 29.37
N ASP A 58 23.84 -3.36 29.87
CA ASP A 58 23.15 -2.41 30.76
C ASP A 58 23.83 -2.27 32.14
N LYS A 59 24.75 -3.22 32.51
CA LYS A 59 25.33 -3.33 33.87
C LYS A 59 26.85 -3.24 33.90
N SER A 60 27.53 -3.25 32.77
CA SER A 60 29.00 -3.29 32.73
C SER A 60 29.54 -2.63 31.44
N SER A 61 30.87 -2.48 31.31
CA SER A 61 31.55 -2.03 30.10
C SER A 61 31.59 -3.06 28.98
N ARG A 62 31.14 -4.30 29.24
CA ARG A 62 31.14 -5.39 28.25
C ARG A 62 30.28 -5.03 27.06
N CYS A 63 30.79 -5.30 25.86
CA CYS A 63 30.10 -5.07 24.59
C CYS A 63 30.07 -6.35 23.75
N TRP A 64 29.21 -6.37 22.75
CA TRP A 64 29.13 -7.48 21.82
C TRP A 64 28.89 -6.95 20.40
N VAL A 65 29.37 -7.71 19.42
CA VAL A 65 28.93 -7.61 18.03
C VAL A 65 28.12 -8.83 17.69
N PHE A 66 26.84 -8.60 17.40
CA PHE A 66 25.88 -9.64 16.99
C PHE A 66 25.72 -9.63 15.49
N ARG A 67 25.69 -10.82 14.90
CA ARG A 67 25.44 -11.06 13.47
C ARG A 67 24.41 -12.17 13.31
N ALA A 68 23.50 -11.97 12.34
CA ALA A 68 22.60 -13.01 11.87
C ALA A 68 22.52 -12.97 10.35
N TRP A 69 22.57 -14.10 9.70
CA TRP A 69 22.53 -14.20 8.25
C TRP A 69 21.72 -15.40 7.80
N GLY A 70 21.26 -15.37 6.56
CA GLY A 70 20.54 -16.51 6.01
C GLY A 70 19.88 -16.22 4.66
N ARG A 71 19.23 -17.26 4.14
CA ARG A 71 18.38 -17.15 2.96
C ARG A 71 16.97 -16.76 3.38
N ILE A 72 16.42 -15.74 2.73
CA ILE A 72 15.04 -15.25 2.96
C ILE A 72 14.05 -16.38 2.65
N GLY A 73 13.03 -16.55 3.51
CA GLY A 73 12.00 -17.57 3.34
C GLY A 73 12.41 -19.00 3.70
N THR A 74 13.60 -19.22 4.28
CA THR A 74 14.09 -20.56 4.64
C THR A 74 14.66 -20.61 6.05
N SER A 75 14.96 -21.81 6.52
CA SER A 75 15.70 -22.04 7.79
C SER A 75 17.23 -21.96 7.62
N ILE A 76 17.73 -21.80 6.39
CA ILE A 76 19.17 -21.71 6.10
C ILE A 76 19.70 -20.39 6.66
N GLY A 77 20.72 -20.48 7.51
CA GLY A 77 21.38 -19.33 8.10
C GLY A 77 22.02 -19.67 9.44
N GLY A 78 22.48 -18.63 10.12
CA GLY A 78 23.09 -18.77 11.44
C GLY A 78 23.19 -17.43 12.16
N THR A 79 23.65 -17.49 13.39
CA THR A 79 23.96 -16.33 14.22
C THR A 79 25.37 -16.46 14.78
N LYS A 80 26.00 -15.33 15.05
CA LYS A 80 27.28 -15.26 15.77
C LYS A 80 27.25 -14.05 16.71
N ILE A 81 27.74 -14.24 17.91
CA ILE A 81 27.95 -13.19 18.90
C ILE A 81 29.40 -13.20 19.37
N GLU A 82 30.05 -12.06 19.34
CA GLU A 82 31.44 -11.89 19.77
C GLU A 82 31.47 -10.87 20.90
N SER A 83 32.20 -11.20 21.99
CA SER A 83 32.28 -10.36 23.17
C SER A 83 33.54 -9.51 23.17
N PHE A 84 33.40 -8.25 23.58
CA PHE A 84 34.49 -7.24 23.64
C PHE A 84 34.54 -6.60 25.03
N PRO A 85 35.73 -6.22 25.50
CA PRO A 85 35.89 -5.63 26.83
C PRO A 85 35.39 -4.19 26.91
N ASN A 86 35.27 -3.48 25.78
CA ASN A 86 34.89 -2.06 25.72
C ASN A 86 34.15 -1.72 24.40
N ALA A 87 33.56 -0.54 24.39
CA ALA A 87 32.78 -0.05 23.24
C ALA A 87 33.67 0.26 22.00
N THR A 88 34.90 0.70 22.18
CA THR A 88 35.79 1.05 21.07
C THR A 88 36.10 -0.16 20.20
N SER A 89 36.47 -1.29 20.81
CA SER A 89 36.77 -2.52 20.08
C SER A 89 35.52 -3.08 19.38
N ALA A 90 34.34 -3.00 20.03
CA ALA A 90 33.08 -3.44 19.41
C ALA A 90 32.70 -2.55 18.22
N ARG A 91 32.90 -1.24 18.31
CA ARG A 91 32.67 -0.29 17.19
C ARG A 91 33.58 -0.57 16.01
N SER A 92 34.90 -0.77 16.25
CA SER A 92 35.86 -1.10 15.19
C SER A 92 35.45 -2.35 14.43
N THR A 93 35.19 -3.43 15.16
CA THR A 93 34.76 -4.71 14.55
C THR A 93 33.42 -4.57 13.80
N PHE A 94 32.47 -3.80 14.32
CA PHE A 94 31.22 -3.53 13.59
C PHE A 94 31.49 -2.83 12.25
N LYS A 95 32.31 -1.77 12.26
CA LYS A 95 32.66 -0.99 11.05
C LYS A 95 33.40 -1.85 10.02
N GLU A 96 34.34 -2.66 10.46
CA GLU A 96 35.07 -3.62 9.61
C GLU A 96 34.14 -4.61 8.91
N ILE A 97 33.20 -5.21 9.66
CA ILE A 97 32.23 -6.15 9.09
C ILE A 97 31.27 -5.44 8.15
N TYR A 98 30.80 -4.23 8.50
CA TYR A 98 29.93 -3.45 7.64
C TYR A 98 30.62 -3.15 6.30
N PHE A 99 31.88 -2.70 6.32
CA PHE A 99 32.69 -2.49 5.11
C PHE A 99 32.91 -3.79 4.33
N GLU A 100 33.26 -4.89 5.00
CA GLU A 100 33.41 -6.20 4.34
C GLU A 100 32.16 -6.59 3.56
N LYS A 101 30.97 -6.38 4.16
CA LYS A 101 29.69 -6.81 3.57
C LYS A 101 29.18 -5.85 2.50
N THR A 102 29.34 -4.55 2.66
CA THR A 102 28.74 -3.52 1.79
C THR A 102 29.73 -2.89 0.81
N GLY A 103 31.01 -2.84 1.15
CA GLY A 103 32.04 -2.06 0.46
C GLY A 103 31.92 -0.56 0.73
N ASN A 104 31.14 -0.15 1.73
CA ASN A 104 30.95 1.25 2.13
C ASN A 104 31.45 1.44 3.57
N GLU A 105 32.05 2.61 3.85
CA GLU A 105 32.38 2.98 5.21
C GLU A 105 31.12 3.32 6.01
N TRP A 106 31.09 2.96 7.29
CA TRP A 106 29.96 3.23 8.17
C TRP A 106 29.63 4.72 8.28
N GLU A 107 30.67 5.55 8.32
CA GLU A 107 30.58 7.00 8.41
C GLU A 107 29.93 7.65 7.19
N ASP A 108 30.02 6.98 6.04
CA ASP A 108 29.58 7.48 4.72
C ASP A 108 28.26 6.84 4.25
N ARG A 109 27.58 6.11 5.13
CA ARG A 109 26.36 5.36 4.78
C ARG A 109 25.23 6.23 4.24
N LYS A 110 25.20 7.53 4.52
CA LYS A 110 24.24 8.47 3.94
C LYS A 110 24.44 8.66 2.43
N ASN A 111 25.63 8.39 1.93
CA ASN A 111 26.01 8.38 0.51
C ASN A 111 26.24 6.95 0.01
N PHE A 112 25.45 6.01 0.49
CA PHE A 112 25.60 4.57 0.20
C PHE A 112 25.70 4.31 -1.30
N ARG A 113 26.72 3.56 -1.71
CA ARG A 113 26.93 3.13 -3.10
C ARG A 113 26.83 1.62 -3.19
N LYS A 114 25.92 1.14 -4.05
CA LYS A 114 25.80 -0.30 -4.27
C LYS A 114 27.01 -0.82 -5.02
N MET A 115 27.75 -1.70 -4.38
CA MET A 115 28.92 -2.37 -4.97
C MET A 115 28.53 -3.73 -5.56
N PRO A 116 29.13 -4.15 -6.71
CA PRO A 116 28.89 -5.48 -7.29
C PRO A 116 29.15 -6.58 -6.27
N HIS A 117 28.23 -7.56 -6.20
CA HIS A 117 28.33 -8.72 -5.30
C HIS A 117 28.43 -8.40 -3.80
N LYS A 118 28.07 -7.22 -3.39
CA LYS A 118 27.97 -6.79 -1.98
C LYS A 118 26.52 -6.65 -1.56
N PHE A 119 26.29 -6.66 -0.25
CA PHE A 119 24.99 -6.38 0.33
C PHE A 119 24.61 -4.92 0.15
N TYR A 120 23.32 -4.68 0.05
CA TYR A 120 22.68 -3.35 0.06
C TYR A 120 22.09 -3.10 1.44
N GLU A 121 22.30 -1.90 1.99
CA GLU A 121 21.69 -1.51 3.26
C GLU A 121 20.19 -1.23 3.06
N LEU A 122 19.35 -1.84 3.90
CA LEU A 122 17.92 -1.63 3.90
C LEU A 122 17.59 -0.55 4.94
N GLU A 123 16.96 0.53 4.50
CA GLU A 123 16.43 1.55 5.41
C GLU A 123 15.25 0.98 6.20
N LEU A 124 15.48 0.58 7.44
CA LEU A 124 14.44 0.12 8.34
C LEU A 124 14.07 1.24 9.30
N ASP A 125 12.78 1.59 9.34
CA ASP A 125 12.28 2.53 10.33
C ASP A 125 12.21 1.87 11.72
N TYR A 126 13.26 2.06 12.52
CA TYR A 126 13.32 1.57 13.90
C TYR A 126 12.51 2.41 14.88
N ASN A 127 12.06 3.61 14.50
CA ASN A 127 11.26 4.47 15.37
C ASN A 127 9.86 3.91 15.63
N SER A 128 9.37 3.06 14.73
CA SER A 128 8.08 2.37 14.85
C SER A 128 8.10 1.16 15.81
N SER A 129 9.24 0.81 16.39
CA SER A 129 9.43 -0.45 17.16
C SER A 129 9.02 -0.38 18.63
N LYS A 130 8.37 0.68 19.12
CA LYS A 130 7.61 0.56 20.35
C LYS A 130 6.42 -0.35 20.06
N LYS A 131 6.51 -1.64 20.37
CA LYS A 131 5.34 -2.48 20.56
C LYS A 131 4.52 -1.92 21.72
N ASN A 132 3.80 -0.87 21.48
CA ASN A 132 2.48 -0.79 22.05
C ASN A 132 1.73 -1.90 21.31
N GLU A 133 1.31 -2.97 21.99
CA GLU A 133 0.30 -3.87 21.43
C GLU A 133 -0.78 -2.95 20.93
N ILE A 134 -1.07 -2.99 19.62
CA ILE A 134 -2.14 -2.18 19.06
C ILE A 134 -3.39 -2.71 19.72
N GLN A 135 -3.84 -2.00 20.76
CA GLN A 135 -4.98 -2.40 21.57
C GLN A 135 -6.23 -1.95 20.83
N THR A 136 -6.82 -2.87 20.10
CA THR A 136 -8.20 -2.70 19.58
C THR A 136 -9.24 -3.17 20.61
N ILE A 137 -8.80 -3.81 21.70
CA ILE A 137 -9.65 -4.32 22.77
C ILE A 137 -9.24 -3.62 24.08
N SER A 138 -10.18 -2.92 24.68
CA SER A 138 -10.01 -2.24 25.96
C SER A 138 -11.24 -2.49 26.83
N ASN A 139 -11.03 -2.55 28.15
CA ASN A 139 -12.12 -2.59 29.13
C ASN A 139 -12.80 -1.23 29.34
N ILE A 140 -12.27 -0.17 28.74
CA ILE A 140 -12.85 1.18 28.79
C ILE A 140 -14.04 1.22 27.84
N PRO A 141 -15.24 1.63 28.28
CA PRO A 141 -16.42 1.76 27.42
C PRO A 141 -16.14 2.71 26.24
N CYS A 142 -16.53 2.31 25.04
CA CYS A 142 -16.44 3.14 23.84
C CYS A 142 -17.76 3.89 23.63
N LYS A 143 -17.70 5.21 23.44
CA LYS A 143 -18.86 6.09 23.24
C LYS A 143 -19.33 6.17 21.79
N LEU A 144 -18.57 5.64 20.86
CA LEU A 144 -18.94 5.64 19.44
C LEU A 144 -20.16 4.75 19.18
N HIS A 145 -20.91 5.08 18.13
CA HIS A 145 -22.03 4.24 17.68
C HIS A 145 -21.55 2.81 17.38
N PRO A 146 -22.33 1.75 17.71
CA PRO A 146 -21.88 0.35 17.51
C PRO A 146 -21.44 0.01 16.08
N ALA A 147 -22.10 0.56 15.05
CA ALA A 147 -21.71 0.39 13.66
C ALA A 147 -20.31 0.96 13.38
N LEU A 148 -19.96 2.13 13.97
CA LEU A 148 -18.63 2.72 13.87
C LEU A 148 -17.57 1.88 14.60
N GLN A 149 -17.90 1.38 15.80
CA GLN A 149 -16.98 0.48 16.51
C GLN A 149 -16.66 -0.76 15.67
N SER A 150 -17.66 -1.33 15.02
CA SER A 150 -17.48 -2.49 14.13
C SER A 150 -16.65 -2.14 12.90
N LEU A 151 -16.89 -0.98 12.28
CA LEU A 151 -16.11 -0.48 11.14
C LEU A 151 -14.64 -0.26 11.53
N LEU A 152 -14.38 0.41 12.65
CA LEU A 152 -13.02 0.69 13.12
C LEU A 152 -12.26 -0.61 13.43
N LYS A 153 -12.89 -1.59 14.08
CA LYS A 153 -12.29 -2.91 14.29
C LYS A 153 -11.92 -3.60 12.97
N PHE A 154 -12.72 -3.38 11.92
CA PHE A 154 -12.47 -3.92 10.59
C PHE A 154 -11.29 -3.24 9.89
N ILE A 155 -11.24 -1.91 9.85
CA ILE A 155 -10.17 -1.18 9.13
C ILE A 155 -8.85 -1.08 9.90
N CYS A 156 -8.88 -1.22 11.24
CA CYS A 156 -7.68 -1.19 12.10
C CYS A 156 -7.10 -2.60 12.36
N ASP A 157 -7.49 -3.61 11.59
CA ASP A 157 -7.05 -5.00 11.82
C ASP A 157 -5.62 -5.25 11.30
N VAL A 158 -4.67 -5.26 12.22
CA VAL A 158 -3.25 -5.55 11.95
C VAL A 158 -3.03 -6.94 11.35
N LYS A 159 -3.85 -7.93 11.73
CA LYS A 159 -3.72 -9.29 11.17
C LYS A 159 -4.05 -9.30 9.68
N SER A 160 -5.04 -8.51 9.26
CA SER A 160 -5.33 -8.33 7.83
C SER A 160 -4.18 -7.65 7.09
N MET A 161 -3.49 -6.67 7.70
CA MET A 161 -2.29 -6.06 7.12
C MET A 161 -1.16 -7.09 6.94
N GLU A 162 -0.86 -7.87 7.98
CA GLU A 162 0.13 -8.95 7.93
C GLU A 162 -0.23 -10.00 6.85
N LYS A 163 -1.50 -10.36 6.75
CA LYS A 163 -1.99 -11.31 5.73
C LYS A 163 -1.80 -10.75 4.31
N THR A 164 -2.14 -9.47 4.08
CA THR A 164 -1.94 -8.83 2.77
C THR A 164 -0.46 -8.80 2.40
N MET A 165 0.45 -8.48 3.34
CA MET A 165 1.89 -8.54 3.08
C MET A 165 2.35 -9.96 2.75
N ALA A 166 1.80 -10.99 3.41
CA ALA A 166 2.09 -12.39 3.10
C ALA A 166 1.58 -12.79 1.70
N GLU A 167 0.41 -12.29 1.26
CA GLU A 167 -0.09 -12.46 -0.11
C GLU A 167 0.86 -11.85 -1.17
N PHE A 168 1.61 -10.83 -0.79
CA PHE A 168 2.67 -10.22 -1.62
C PHE A 168 3.99 -10.99 -1.58
N GLU A 169 4.02 -12.14 -0.90
CA GLU A 169 5.21 -12.98 -0.72
C GLU A 169 6.33 -12.26 0.06
N LEU A 170 5.99 -11.35 0.99
CA LEU A 170 6.98 -10.67 1.83
C LEU A 170 7.33 -11.52 3.07
N ASP A 171 8.61 -11.57 3.45
CA ASP A 171 9.05 -12.29 4.66
C ASP A 171 8.83 -11.45 5.92
N LEU A 172 7.65 -11.56 6.51
CA LEU A 172 7.25 -10.83 7.71
C LEU A 172 8.09 -11.16 8.96
N ARG A 173 8.80 -12.30 8.99
CA ARG A 173 9.67 -12.67 10.11
C ARG A 173 10.95 -11.85 10.10
N LYS A 174 11.44 -11.52 8.92
CA LYS A 174 12.69 -10.78 8.68
C LYS A 174 12.44 -9.30 8.38
N MET A 175 11.29 -9.01 7.81
CA MET A 175 10.78 -7.65 7.57
C MET A 175 9.37 -7.50 8.17
N PRO A 176 9.25 -7.33 9.50
CA PRO A 176 7.95 -7.16 10.12
C PRO A 176 7.28 -5.85 9.70
N LEU A 177 5.97 -5.79 9.85
CA LEU A 177 5.15 -4.63 9.57
C LEU A 177 5.75 -3.35 10.19
N GLY A 178 5.74 -2.24 9.44
CA GLY A 178 6.32 -0.96 9.85
C GLY A 178 7.84 -0.87 9.75
N LYS A 179 8.49 -1.76 9.00
CA LYS A 179 9.94 -1.75 8.79
C LYS A 179 10.37 -1.30 7.39
N LEU A 180 9.46 -1.33 6.41
CA LEU A 180 9.72 -0.71 5.10
C LEU A 180 9.57 0.81 5.22
N SER A 181 10.61 1.58 4.89
CA SER A 181 10.49 3.03 4.85
C SER A 181 9.77 3.48 3.58
N SER A 182 9.07 4.62 3.65
CA SER A 182 8.46 5.24 2.45
C SER A 182 9.52 5.50 1.38
N ASN A 183 10.72 5.95 1.75
CA ASN A 183 11.82 6.18 0.82
C ASN A 183 12.20 4.92 0.04
N GLN A 184 12.28 3.78 0.74
CA GLN A 184 12.62 2.50 0.11
C GLN A 184 11.55 2.05 -0.89
N ILE A 185 10.27 2.32 -0.60
CA ILE A 185 9.16 2.07 -1.53
C ILE A 185 9.26 3.01 -2.75
N HIS A 186 9.61 4.29 -2.55
CA HIS A 186 9.84 5.24 -3.64
C HIS A 186 11.03 4.83 -4.54
N GLU A 187 12.15 4.39 -3.96
CA GLU A 187 13.25 3.83 -4.74
C GLU A 187 12.83 2.59 -5.56
N ALA A 188 11.94 1.76 -5.01
CA ALA A 188 11.41 0.61 -5.74
C ALA A 188 10.52 1.03 -6.92
N TYR A 189 9.77 2.13 -6.82
CA TYR A 189 9.06 2.72 -7.96
C TYR A 189 10.01 3.17 -9.07
N ASP A 190 11.12 3.84 -8.74
CA ASP A 190 12.14 4.25 -9.71
C ASP A 190 12.69 3.04 -10.50
N VAL A 191 12.92 1.93 -9.79
CA VAL A 191 13.34 0.68 -10.42
C VAL A 191 12.27 0.13 -11.37
N LEU A 192 11.01 0.11 -10.94
CA LEU A 192 9.90 -0.34 -11.80
C LEU A 192 9.71 0.59 -13.01
N ASN A 193 9.97 1.90 -12.86
CA ASN A 193 9.93 2.86 -13.96
C ASN A 193 11.02 2.55 -15.00
N SER A 194 12.25 2.27 -14.56
CA SER A 194 13.35 1.85 -15.42
C SER A 194 13.00 0.54 -16.15
N LEU A 195 12.49 -0.47 -15.44
CA LEU A 195 12.02 -1.73 -16.01
C LEU A 195 10.90 -1.55 -17.03
N SER A 196 9.95 -0.67 -16.74
CA SER A 196 8.83 -0.37 -17.63
C SER A 196 9.31 0.21 -18.96
N LYS A 197 10.28 1.13 -18.94
CA LYS A 197 10.90 1.69 -20.15
C LYS A 197 11.63 0.61 -20.96
N LEU A 198 12.42 -0.23 -20.29
CA LEU A 198 13.16 -1.33 -20.95
C LEU A 198 12.24 -2.36 -21.60
N VAL A 199 11.10 -2.69 -20.94
CA VAL A 199 10.11 -3.64 -21.46
C VAL A 199 9.29 -3.04 -22.62
N SER A 200 8.96 -1.74 -22.55
CA SER A 200 8.17 -1.05 -23.58
C SER A 200 8.96 -0.74 -24.85
N SER A 201 10.27 -0.62 -24.77
CA SER A 201 11.15 -0.38 -25.94
C SER A 201 11.39 -1.61 -26.79
N ARG A 202 10.91 -2.81 -26.39
CA ARG A 202 11.05 -4.04 -27.16
C ARG A 202 10.13 -4.03 -28.39
N PRO A 203 10.66 -4.24 -29.61
CA PRO A 203 9.83 -4.39 -30.80
C PRO A 203 8.91 -5.61 -30.68
N SER A 204 7.67 -5.47 -31.13
CA SER A 204 6.62 -6.51 -31.08
C SER A 204 6.91 -7.75 -31.93
N THR A 205 7.93 -7.71 -32.76
CA THR A 205 8.37 -8.82 -33.63
C THR A 205 9.31 -9.75 -32.86
N LYS A 206 9.13 -11.05 -33.02
CA LYS A 206 9.91 -12.17 -32.44
C LYS A 206 11.42 -12.18 -32.79
N GLN A 207 11.99 -11.09 -33.27
CA GLN A 207 13.41 -10.93 -33.45
C GLN A 207 14.09 -10.78 -32.09
N GLN A 208 15.12 -11.56 -31.88
CA GLN A 208 15.97 -11.72 -30.71
C GLN A 208 16.12 -10.40 -29.92
N SER A 209 15.62 -10.39 -28.67
CA SER A 209 15.94 -9.33 -27.70
C SER A 209 17.46 -9.17 -27.64
N GLN A 210 17.95 -7.95 -27.82
CA GLN A 210 19.39 -7.70 -27.74
C GLN A 210 19.91 -8.17 -26.36
N PRO A 211 21.07 -8.83 -26.29
CA PRO A 211 21.63 -9.36 -25.04
C PRO A 211 21.75 -8.30 -23.94
N LEU A 212 21.97 -7.04 -24.31
CA LEU A 212 22.12 -5.91 -23.41
C LEU A 212 20.83 -5.63 -22.60
N ASP A 213 19.66 -5.66 -23.26
CA ASP A 213 18.37 -5.41 -22.60
C ASP A 213 18.05 -6.46 -21.53
N ARG A 214 18.38 -7.72 -21.79
CA ARG A 214 18.15 -8.81 -20.84
C ARG A 214 19.02 -8.68 -19.59
N THR A 215 20.26 -8.25 -19.76
CA THR A 215 21.20 -8.02 -18.64
C THR A 215 20.73 -6.85 -17.78
N GLN A 216 20.24 -5.77 -18.39
CA GLN A 216 19.70 -4.63 -17.66
C GLN A 216 18.42 -5.00 -16.92
N ILE A 217 17.48 -5.71 -17.53
CA ILE A 217 16.26 -6.19 -16.87
C ILE A 217 16.59 -7.10 -15.69
N LEU A 218 17.59 -7.97 -15.84
CA LEU A 218 18.06 -8.83 -14.77
C LEU A 218 18.64 -8.02 -13.59
N SER A 219 19.46 -7.02 -13.90
CA SER A 219 20.05 -6.11 -12.90
C SER A 219 18.98 -5.33 -12.14
N GLU A 220 18.03 -4.71 -12.85
CA GLU A 220 16.95 -3.96 -12.23
C GLU A 220 15.98 -4.86 -11.45
N SER A 221 15.66 -6.06 -11.95
CA SER A 221 14.87 -7.04 -11.21
C SER A 221 15.57 -7.47 -9.91
N THR A 222 16.88 -7.68 -9.96
CA THR A 222 17.70 -7.96 -8.79
C THR A 222 17.65 -6.81 -7.79
N ARG A 223 17.74 -5.56 -8.28
CA ARG A 223 17.65 -4.35 -7.45
C ARG A 223 16.28 -4.24 -6.78
N PHE A 224 15.19 -4.48 -7.51
CA PHE A 224 13.84 -4.47 -6.97
C PHE A 224 13.67 -5.43 -5.80
N TYR A 225 14.06 -6.70 -5.98
CA TYR A 225 13.93 -7.71 -4.92
C TYR A 225 14.92 -7.51 -3.76
N THR A 226 15.98 -6.74 -3.98
CA THR A 226 16.86 -6.31 -2.90
C THR A 226 16.19 -5.23 -2.05
N LEU A 227 15.54 -4.24 -2.68
CA LEU A 227 14.80 -3.16 -2.00
C LEU A 227 13.56 -3.70 -1.29
N ILE A 228 12.82 -4.58 -1.92
CA ILE A 228 11.59 -5.18 -1.40
C ILE A 228 11.79 -6.69 -1.25
N PRO A 229 12.33 -7.17 -0.11
CA PRO A 229 12.63 -8.57 0.12
C PRO A 229 11.39 -9.46 0.09
N HIS A 230 11.40 -10.44 -0.81
CA HIS A 230 10.31 -11.41 -0.97
C HIS A 230 10.70 -12.78 -0.42
N ASP A 231 9.71 -13.51 0.08
CA ASP A 231 9.84 -14.91 0.49
C ASP A 231 9.56 -15.84 -0.70
N PHE A 232 10.58 -16.15 -1.47
CA PHE A 232 10.49 -17.16 -2.52
C PHE A 232 10.91 -18.56 -2.05
N GLY A 233 11.27 -18.73 -0.78
CA GLY A 233 11.81 -19.98 -0.26
C GLY A 233 13.04 -20.43 -1.06
N PHE A 234 12.97 -21.62 -1.64
CA PHE A 234 14.04 -22.16 -2.51
C PHE A 234 13.91 -21.78 -3.99
N LYS A 235 12.80 -21.18 -4.40
CA LYS A 235 12.60 -20.76 -5.79
C LYS A 235 13.46 -19.55 -6.15
N THR A 236 13.87 -19.45 -7.39
CA THR A 236 14.50 -18.24 -7.93
C THR A 236 13.41 -17.17 -8.11
N PRO A 237 13.65 -15.92 -7.66
CA PRO A 237 12.73 -14.84 -7.94
C PRO A 237 12.48 -14.67 -9.44
N PRO A 238 11.24 -14.44 -9.88
CA PRO A 238 10.94 -14.26 -11.31
C PRO A 238 11.55 -12.95 -11.83
N MET A 239 12.03 -12.97 -13.07
CA MET A 239 12.48 -11.75 -13.74
C MET A 239 11.29 -10.84 -14.06
N LEU A 240 11.43 -9.53 -13.82
CA LEU A 240 10.40 -8.53 -14.09
C LEU A 240 10.47 -8.07 -15.54
N ASP A 241 10.18 -8.96 -16.48
CA ASP A 241 10.44 -8.79 -17.91
C ASP A 241 9.21 -8.56 -18.78
N ASN A 242 8.05 -8.41 -18.17
CA ASN A 242 6.80 -8.14 -18.88
C ASN A 242 5.89 -7.16 -18.14
N LYS A 243 5.07 -6.45 -18.91
CA LYS A 243 4.15 -5.39 -18.40
C LYS A 243 3.22 -5.90 -17.29
N LYS A 244 2.70 -7.12 -17.41
CA LYS A 244 1.75 -7.68 -16.43
C LYS A 244 2.37 -7.86 -15.04
N ILE A 245 3.60 -8.36 -14.97
CA ILE A 245 4.34 -8.55 -13.70
C ILE A 245 4.68 -7.18 -13.11
N ILE A 246 5.17 -6.24 -13.93
CA ILE A 246 5.51 -4.88 -13.48
C ILE A 246 4.26 -4.19 -12.91
N THR A 247 3.12 -4.22 -13.60
CA THR A 247 1.85 -3.65 -13.11
C THR A 247 1.42 -4.27 -11.78
N LYS A 248 1.59 -5.60 -11.62
CA LYS A 248 1.29 -6.27 -10.34
C LYS A 248 2.19 -5.75 -9.21
N LYS A 249 3.47 -5.49 -9.48
CA LYS A 249 4.40 -4.95 -8.47
C LYS A 249 4.13 -3.47 -8.16
N ILE A 250 3.69 -2.67 -9.13
CA ILE A 250 3.26 -1.28 -8.89
C ILE A 250 2.09 -1.27 -7.89
N ARG A 251 1.03 -2.05 -8.14
CA ARG A 251 -0.13 -2.14 -7.24
C ARG A 251 0.26 -2.64 -5.84
N MET A 252 1.18 -3.58 -5.76
CA MET A 252 1.72 -4.04 -4.48
C MET A 252 2.40 -2.91 -3.70
N LEU A 253 3.19 -2.05 -4.37
CA LEU A 253 3.84 -0.91 -3.71
C LEU A 253 2.81 0.14 -3.24
N GLU A 254 1.74 0.36 -4.00
CA GLU A 254 0.62 1.22 -3.59
C GLU A 254 -0.01 0.71 -2.28
N ASP A 255 -0.36 -0.57 -2.24
CA ASP A 255 -0.93 -1.19 -1.04
C ASP A 255 0.04 -1.15 0.15
N LEU A 256 1.35 -1.30 -0.08
CA LEU A 256 2.37 -1.22 0.98
C LEU A 256 2.48 0.19 1.57
N LEU A 257 2.36 1.25 0.77
CA LEU A 257 2.33 2.63 1.26
C LEU A 257 1.12 2.87 2.16
N GLU A 258 -0.05 2.35 1.79
CA GLU A 258 -1.26 2.47 2.60
C GLU A 258 -1.14 1.69 3.92
N ILE A 259 -0.62 0.47 3.87
CA ILE A 259 -0.37 -0.36 5.07
C ILE A 259 0.62 0.33 6.01
N GLU A 260 1.70 0.91 5.49
CA GLU A 260 2.68 1.63 6.30
C GLU A 260 2.06 2.84 6.99
N LEU A 261 1.28 3.63 6.25
CA LEU A 261 0.54 4.77 6.81
C LEU A 261 -0.42 4.33 7.92
N ALA A 262 -1.25 3.33 7.64
CA ALA A 262 -2.20 2.79 8.61
C ALA A 262 -1.49 2.28 9.87
N TYR A 263 -0.41 1.56 9.70
CA TYR A 263 0.38 1.03 10.82
C TYR A 263 1.01 2.14 11.67
N LYS A 264 1.52 3.21 11.05
CA LYS A 264 2.04 4.39 11.77
C LYS A 264 0.95 5.07 12.60
N MET A 265 -0.25 5.24 12.03
CA MET A 265 -1.40 5.80 12.74
C MET A 265 -1.75 4.94 13.97
N LEU A 266 -1.81 3.62 13.84
CA LEU A 266 -2.13 2.69 14.92
C LEU A 266 -1.06 2.64 16.02
N GLN A 267 0.17 3.07 15.75
CA GLN A 267 1.27 3.09 16.73
C GLN A 267 1.34 4.37 17.56
N THR A 268 0.56 5.39 17.26
CA THR A 268 0.55 6.63 18.02
C THR A 268 0.20 6.32 19.48
N LYS A 269 0.95 6.88 20.42
CA LYS A 269 0.72 6.66 21.86
C LYS A 269 -0.62 7.28 22.23
N GLY A 270 -1.59 6.42 22.54
CA GLY A 270 -2.86 6.84 23.06
C GLY A 270 -2.82 7.23 24.56
N ASP A 271 -3.83 7.94 25.01
CA ASP A 271 -4.06 8.17 26.44
C ASP A 271 -4.60 6.87 27.08
N SER A 272 -3.90 6.35 28.07
CA SER A 272 -4.30 5.14 28.80
C SER A 272 -5.69 5.23 29.46
N LYS A 273 -6.28 6.44 29.51
CA LYS A 273 -7.61 6.71 30.07
C LYS A 273 -8.74 6.71 29.03
N ARG A 274 -8.41 6.61 27.74
CA ARG A 274 -9.37 6.65 26.63
C ARG A 274 -9.51 5.28 25.96
N ASN A 275 -10.65 5.05 25.31
CA ASN A 275 -10.83 3.86 24.50
C ASN A 275 -10.00 3.98 23.20
N PRO A 276 -9.14 3.01 22.84
CA PRO A 276 -8.30 3.08 21.65
C PRO A 276 -9.08 3.30 20.34
N LEU A 277 -10.31 2.77 20.22
CA LEU A 277 -11.13 3.00 19.03
C LEU A 277 -11.53 4.47 18.85
N GLU A 278 -11.76 5.19 19.95
CA GLU A 278 -12.07 6.63 19.90
C GLU A 278 -10.84 7.42 19.41
N GLU A 279 -9.65 7.05 19.87
CA GLU A 279 -8.41 7.69 19.44
C GLU A 279 -8.10 7.41 17.96
N HIS A 280 -8.28 6.16 17.52
CA HIS A 280 -8.12 5.81 16.10
C HIS A 280 -9.15 6.52 15.22
N TYR A 281 -10.38 6.70 15.71
CA TYR A 281 -11.40 7.45 15.00
C TYR A 281 -11.02 8.93 14.82
N GLU A 282 -10.53 9.59 15.87
CA GLU A 282 -10.06 10.97 15.79
C GLU A 282 -8.90 11.16 14.78
N GLN A 283 -8.00 10.19 14.69
CA GLN A 283 -6.88 10.22 13.73
C GLN A 283 -7.32 10.14 12.26
N LEU A 284 -8.54 9.71 12.00
CA LEU A 284 -9.07 9.70 10.63
C LEU A 284 -9.36 11.12 10.12
N HIS A 285 -9.53 12.12 11.00
CA HIS A 285 -9.94 13.48 10.61
C HIS A 285 -11.16 13.47 9.68
N THR A 286 -12.05 12.51 9.90
CA THR A 286 -13.23 12.25 9.08
C THR A 286 -14.39 11.85 9.97
N LYS A 287 -15.45 12.65 9.94
CA LYS A 287 -16.70 12.32 10.61
C LYS A 287 -17.45 11.29 9.76
N LEU A 288 -17.88 10.20 10.40
CA LEU A 288 -18.68 9.14 9.80
C LEU A 288 -19.98 9.02 10.56
N GLU A 289 -21.11 9.19 9.90
CA GLU A 289 -22.44 9.09 10.48
C GLU A 289 -23.21 7.93 9.86
N PRO A 290 -23.64 6.93 10.67
CA PRO A 290 -24.47 5.87 10.16
C PRO A 290 -25.76 6.45 9.55
N LEU A 291 -26.01 6.09 8.29
CA LEU A 291 -27.19 6.58 7.57
C LEU A 291 -28.45 5.85 8.03
N ASP A 292 -29.52 6.58 8.29
CA ASP A 292 -30.81 5.98 8.66
C ASP A 292 -31.37 5.17 7.48
N SER A 293 -31.73 3.92 7.74
CA SER A 293 -32.28 3.00 6.72
C SER A 293 -33.62 3.48 6.13
N ASN A 294 -34.31 4.42 6.79
CA ASN A 294 -35.56 4.99 6.30
C ASN A 294 -35.37 6.21 5.38
N CYS A 295 -34.18 6.81 5.35
CA CYS A 295 -33.93 7.98 4.53
C CYS A 295 -33.89 7.64 3.02
N GLU A 296 -34.11 8.64 2.19
CA GLU A 296 -34.14 8.51 0.73
C GLU A 296 -32.79 8.09 0.18
N ASP A 297 -31.70 8.71 0.63
CA ASP A 297 -30.34 8.40 0.20
C ASP A 297 -29.98 6.94 0.47
N TYR A 298 -30.39 6.37 1.63
CA TYR A 298 -30.13 4.98 1.91
C TYR A 298 -30.78 4.06 0.88
N LYS A 299 -32.04 4.33 0.51
CA LYS A 299 -32.79 3.54 -0.50
C LYS A 299 -32.16 3.67 -1.88
N LEU A 300 -31.79 4.89 -2.28
CA LEU A 300 -31.10 5.16 -3.54
C LEU A 300 -29.78 4.40 -3.64
N ILE A 301 -29.00 4.34 -2.56
CA ILE A 301 -27.73 3.60 -2.54
C ILE A 301 -27.98 2.09 -2.62
N LEU A 302 -29.00 1.56 -1.95
CA LEU A 302 -29.40 0.15 -2.10
C LEU A 302 -29.76 -0.19 -3.54
N ASP A 303 -30.56 0.69 -4.18
CA ASP A 303 -30.94 0.53 -5.57
C ASP A 303 -29.71 0.59 -6.49
N TYR A 304 -28.77 1.51 -6.22
CA TYR A 304 -27.53 1.63 -6.98
C TYR A 304 -26.69 0.35 -6.88
N VAL A 305 -26.55 -0.24 -5.69
CA VAL A 305 -25.85 -1.53 -5.52
C VAL A 305 -26.58 -2.66 -6.25
N ARG A 306 -27.91 -2.72 -6.15
CA ARG A 306 -28.72 -3.80 -6.73
C ARG A 306 -28.73 -3.75 -8.26
N GLU A 307 -28.97 -2.56 -8.82
CA GLU A 307 -29.18 -2.39 -10.25
C GLU A 307 -27.89 -2.41 -11.07
N THR A 308 -26.75 -1.99 -10.49
CA THR A 308 -25.50 -1.84 -11.25
C THR A 308 -24.50 -3.00 -11.03
N HIS A 309 -25.00 -4.22 -10.76
CA HIS A 309 -24.14 -5.41 -10.72
C HIS A 309 -23.92 -5.92 -12.14
N GLY A 310 -22.68 -5.91 -12.62
CA GLY A 310 -22.33 -6.30 -13.99
C GLY A 310 -22.48 -7.81 -14.23
N ALA A 311 -23.07 -8.17 -15.36
CA ALA A 311 -23.38 -9.55 -15.74
C ALA A 311 -22.14 -10.47 -15.85
N THR A 312 -20.94 -9.92 -16.04
CA THR A 312 -19.68 -10.70 -16.08
C THR A 312 -19.12 -11.03 -14.69
N HIS A 313 -19.65 -10.43 -13.63
CA HIS A 313 -19.19 -10.62 -12.25
C HIS A 313 -20.09 -11.61 -11.48
N THR A 314 -20.26 -12.81 -12.02
CA THR A 314 -21.22 -13.82 -11.55
C THR A 314 -20.77 -14.60 -10.32
N GLN A 315 -19.50 -14.43 -9.90
CA GLN A 315 -18.87 -15.23 -8.82
C GLN A 315 -19.44 -14.90 -7.43
N TYR A 316 -20.08 -13.75 -7.28
CA TYR A 316 -20.65 -13.29 -6.01
C TYR A 316 -21.86 -12.37 -6.22
N THR A 317 -22.62 -12.17 -5.16
CA THR A 317 -23.59 -11.08 -5.00
C THR A 317 -23.19 -10.20 -3.83
N LEU A 318 -23.71 -8.97 -3.78
CA LEU A 318 -23.40 -8.00 -2.72
C LEU A 318 -24.62 -7.80 -1.81
N GLU A 319 -24.37 -7.83 -0.49
CA GLU A 319 -25.31 -7.44 0.56
C GLU A 319 -24.76 -6.19 1.25
N VAL A 320 -25.54 -5.13 1.37
CA VAL A 320 -25.17 -3.92 2.10
C VAL A 320 -25.37 -4.14 3.60
N LEU A 321 -24.30 -4.03 4.38
CA LEU A 321 -24.32 -4.17 5.84
C LEU A 321 -24.55 -2.84 6.54
N ASN A 322 -23.84 -1.80 6.12
CA ASN A 322 -23.94 -0.45 6.67
C ASN A 322 -23.64 0.59 5.58
N ILE A 323 -24.25 1.76 5.73
CA ILE A 323 -23.89 2.97 4.96
C ILE A 323 -23.56 4.07 5.96
N PHE A 324 -22.47 4.79 5.72
CA PHE A 324 -22.07 5.93 6.52
C PHE A 324 -21.97 7.15 5.61
N GLU A 325 -22.55 8.28 6.03
CA GLU A 325 -22.24 9.57 5.42
C GLU A 325 -20.84 9.99 5.85
N VAL A 326 -20.06 10.54 4.91
CA VAL A 326 -18.63 10.86 5.10
C VAL A 326 -18.43 12.36 5.02
N HIS A 327 -17.86 12.94 6.07
CA HIS A 327 -17.47 14.35 6.14
C HIS A 327 -15.99 14.44 6.50
N ARG A 328 -15.13 14.52 5.50
CA ARG A 328 -13.69 14.62 5.72
C ARG A 328 -13.26 16.08 5.88
N ASP A 329 -12.41 16.36 6.87
CA ASP A 329 -11.95 17.69 7.20
C ASP A 329 -11.33 18.41 6.00
N GLY A 330 -11.83 19.61 5.69
CA GLY A 330 -11.36 20.47 4.62
C GLY A 330 -11.72 20.03 3.19
N GLU A 331 -12.31 18.85 3.01
CA GLU A 331 -12.64 18.32 1.67
C GLU A 331 -13.76 19.10 0.99
N ASP A 332 -14.81 19.47 1.71
CA ASP A 332 -15.90 20.29 1.19
C ASP A 332 -15.40 21.64 0.63
N ILE A 333 -14.49 22.28 1.37
CA ILE A 333 -13.91 23.57 0.95
C ILE A 333 -13.05 23.38 -0.31
N ARG A 334 -12.25 22.31 -0.34
CA ARG A 334 -11.40 21.97 -1.49
C ARG A 334 -12.24 21.69 -2.74
N PHE A 335 -13.29 20.89 -2.59
CA PHE A 335 -14.22 20.53 -3.67
C PHE A 335 -14.99 21.72 -4.20
N ALA A 336 -15.56 22.53 -3.32
CA ALA A 336 -16.28 23.76 -3.71
C ALA A 336 -15.39 24.78 -4.43
N LYS A 337 -14.10 24.83 -4.09
CA LYS A 337 -13.11 25.73 -4.70
C LYS A 337 -12.37 25.08 -5.88
N CYS A 338 -12.83 23.95 -6.40
CA CYS A 338 -12.20 23.30 -7.54
C CYS A 338 -12.19 24.25 -8.76
N LYS A 339 -10.98 24.55 -9.26
CA LYS A 339 -10.76 25.45 -10.40
C LYS A 339 -10.78 24.72 -11.75
N ILE A 340 -10.79 23.38 -11.74
CA ILE A 340 -10.71 22.57 -12.97
C ILE A 340 -12.03 22.62 -13.73
N ALA A 341 -13.15 22.37 -13.04
CA ALA A 341 -14.51 22.43 -13.56
C ALA A 341 -15.50 22.55 -12.41
N GLN A 342 -16.76 22.89 -12.69
CA GLN A 342 -17.85 22.90 -11.70
C GLN A 342 -19.14 22.26 -12.24
N HIS A 343 -19.09 21.62 -13.40
CA HIS A 343 -20.22 20.96 -14.05
C HIS A 343 -19.99 19.47 -14.23
N ASN A 344 -21.02 18.75 -14.67
CA ASN A 344 -21.02 17.31 -14.89
C ASN A 344 -20.53 16.54 -13.65
N LYS A 345 -21.27 16.72 -12.55
CA LYS A 345 -21.00 16.02 -11.28
C LYS A 345 -21.74 14.70 -11.27
N GLN A 346 -21.04 13.64 -10.95
CA GLN A 346 -21.63 12.31 -10.81
C GLN A 346 -21.25 11.66 -9.49
N LEU A 347 -22.14 10.80 -8.95
CA LEU A 347 -21.87 9.97 -7.80
C LEU A 347 -21.35 8.62 -8.28
N LEU A 348 -20.06 8.35 -8.09
CA LEU A 348 -19.37 7.20 -8.67
C LEU A 348 -18.71 6.30 -7.62
N TRP A 349 -18.59 5.02 -7.94
CA TRP A 349 -18.01 3.99 -7.08
C TRP A 349 -16.48 3.97 -7.14
N HIS A 350 -15.86 3.81 -5.97
CA HIS A 350 -14.46 3.47 -5.82
C HIS A 350 -14.31 2.32 -4.82
N GLY A 351 -13.50 1.31 -5.17
CA GLY A 351 -13.21 0.16 -4.33
C GLY A 351 -11.74 0.06 -4.00
N SER A 352 -11.42 -0.41 -2.79
CA SER A 352 -10.04 -0.62 -2.36
C SER A 352 -9.95 -1.76 -1.34
N ARG A 353 -8.74 -2.29 -1.13
CA ARG A 353 -8.48 -3.31 -0.10
C ARG A 353 -8.84 -2.81 1.30
N GLN A 354 -9.23 -3.73 2.18
CA GLN A 354 -9.51 -3.44 3.59
C GLN A 354 -8.39 -2.63 4.25
N THR A 355 -7.14 -2.94 3.97
CA THR A 355 -5.94 -2.33 4.56
C THR A 355 -5.70 -0.87 4.19
N ASN A 356 -6.35 -0.38 3.13
CA ASN A 356 -6.13 0.96 2.59
C ASN A 356 -7.06 2.01 3.19
N TRP A 357 -8.12 1.60 3.91
CA TRP A 357 -9.20 2.50 4.32
C TRP A 357 -8.81 3.50 5.40
N MET A 358 -7.87 3.17 6.28
CA MET A 358 -7.35 4.17 7.22
C MET A 358 -6.69 5.34 6.49
N GLY A 359 -5.88 5.04 5.46
CA GLY A 359 -5.24 6.05 4.60
C GLY A 359 -6.27 6.84 3.79
N ILE A 360 -7.21 6.14 3.13
CA ILE A 360 -8.24 6.76 2.29
C ILE A 360 -9.14 7.71 3.12
N LEU A 361 -9.59 7.29 4.29
CA LEU A 361 -10.41 8.13 5.14
C LEU A 361 -9.63 9.30 5.70
N SER A 362 -8.40 9.10 6.18
CA SER A 362 -7.60 10.17 6.80
C SER A 362 -7.06 11.19 5.79
N GLN A 363 -6.61 10.76 4.61
CA GLN A 363 -5.94 11.63 3.64
C GLN A 363 -6.76 11.90 2.37
N GLY A 364 -7.87 11.20 2.18
CA GLY A 364 -8.65 11.21 0.94
C GLY A 364 -8.05 10.30 -0.12
N LEU A 365 -8.75 10.19 -1.26
CA LEU A 365 -8.22 9.49 -2.42
C LEU A 365 -7.03 10.26 -3.00
N ARG A 366 -5.96 9.55 -3.33
CA ARG A 366 -4.70 10.10 -3.79
C ARG A 366 -4.37 9.65 -5.20
N ILE A 367 -3.63 10.46 -5.91
CA ILE A 367 -3.04 10.09 -7.20
C ILE A 367 -1.70 9.42 -6.92
N ALA A 368 -1.38 8.39 -7.70
CA ALA A 368 -0.09 7.71 -7.59
C ALA A 368 1.10 8.69 -7.62
N PRO A 369 2.17 8.43 -6.84
CA PRO A 369 3.30 9.34 -6.77
C PRO A 369 3.98 9.55 -8.13
N PRO A 370 4.70 10.68 -8.32
CA PRO A 370 5.36 11.00 -9.59
C PRO A 370 6.35 9.94 -10.07
N ASP A 371 7.01 9.24 -9.17
CA ASP A 371 7.97 8.17 -9.41
C ASP A 371 7.33 6.83 -9.81
N ALA A 372 6.02 6.63 -9.55
CA ALA A 372 5.33 5.44 -10.02
C ALA A 372 5.27 5.38 -11.55
N PRO A 373 5.51 4.20 -12.19
CA PRO A 373 5.42 4.06 -13.64
C PRO A 373 4.01 4.26 -14.17
N VAL A 374 3.84 5.01 -15.25
CA VAL A 374 2.53 5.21 -15.92
C VAL A 374 1.98 3.88 -16.48
N THR A 375 2.83 2.94 -16.79
CA THR A 375 2.49 1.63 -17.38
C THR A 375 1.46 0.82 -16.57
N GLY A 376 1.31 1.10 -15.27
CA GLY A 376 0.34 0.44 -14.40
C GLY A 376 -1.11 0.88 -14.63
N TYR A 377 -1.33 2.00 -15.32
CA TYR A 377 -2.61 2.70 -15.41
C TYR A 377 -3.08 2.79 -16.86
N MET A 378 -4.33 2.37 -17.11
CA MET A 378 -4.90 2.33 -18.46
C MET A 378 -5.06 3.72 -19.07
N PHE A 379 -5.36 4.71 -18.23
CA PHE A 379 -5.64 6.11 -18.59
C PHE A 379 -4.72 7.09 -17.85
N GLY A 380 -3.49 6.68 -17.53
CA GLY A 380 -2.54 7.49 -16.80
C GLY A 380 -2.81 7.57 -15.30
N LYS A 381 -1.98 8.34 -14.59
CA LYS A 381 -2.08 8.51 -13.13
C LYS A 381 -3.23 9.43 -12.78
N GLY A 382 -4.27 8.88 -12.21
CA GLY A 382 -5.46 9.58 -11.77
C GLY A 382 -6.20 8.81 -10.69
N ILE A 383 -7.33 9.31 -10.27
CA ILE A 383 -8.26 8.62 -9.37
C ILE A 383 -9.35 8.01 -10.24
N TYR A 384 -9.53 6.70 -10.10
CA TYR A 384 -10.39 5.88 -10.95
C TYR A 384 -11.72 5.57 -10.28
N PHE A 385 -12.79 5.67 -11.05
CA PHE A 385 -14.16 5.39 -10.61
C PHE A 385 -14.90 4.54 -11.62
N ALA A 386 -16.02 3.95 -11.18
CA ALA A 386 -16.96 3.23 -12.04
C ALA A 386 -18.42 3.61 -11.72
N ASP A 387 -19.29 3.45 -12.69
CA ASP A 387 -20.75 3.53 -12.54
C ASP A 387 -21.38 2.14 -12.30
N ILE A 388 -20.64 1.06 -12.48
CA ILE A 388 -21.01 -0.32 -12.17
C ILE A 388 -20.37 -0.73 -10.85
N VAL A 389 -21.20 -0.99 -9.82
CA VAL A 389 -20.71 -1.29 -8.45
C VAL A 389 -19.76 -2.49 -8.41
N SER A 390 -20.09 -3.56 -9.13
CA SER A 390 -19.27 -4.78 -9.11
C SER A 390 -17.90 -4.59 -9.79
N LYS A 391 -17.74 -3.62 -10.70
CA LYS A 391 -16.43 -3.24 -11.23
C LYS A 391 -15.52 -2.71 -10.10
N SER A 392 -16.03 -1.79 -9.28
CA SER A 392 -15.30 -1.26 -8.11
C SER A 392 -15.13 -2.31 -7.00
N ALA A 393 -16.15 -3.17 -6.79
CA ALA A 393 -16.11 -4.21 -5.77
C ALA A 393 -14.96 -5.23 -5.98
N ASN A 394 -14.56 -5.51 -7.21
CA ASN A 394 -13.42 -6.38 -7.50
C ASN A 394 -12.09 -5.85 -6.93
N TYR A 395 -11.98 -4.56 -6.68
CA TYR A 395 -10.81 -3.94 -6.04
C TYR A 395 -10.79 -4.05 -4.51
N CYS A 396 -11.85 -4.60 -3.89
CA CYS A 396 -11.84 -4.95 -2.48
C CYS A 396 -10.97 -6.18 -2.19
N PHE A 397 -10.69 -7.01 -3.19
CA PHE A 397 -9.91 -8.25 -3.08
C PHE A 397 -10.38 -9.17 -1.96
N THR A 398 -11.70 -9.25 -1.76
CA THR A 398 -12.34 -10.13 -0.80
C THR A 398 -12.21 -11.60 -1.20
N THR A 399 -12.37 -12.50 -0.23
CA THR A 399 -12.32 -13.95 -0.43
C THR A 399 -13.46 -14.61 0.35
N GLN A 400 -13.74 -15.89 0.09
CA GLN A 400 -14.73 -16.64 0.87
C GLN A 400 -14.45 -16.63 2.38
N SER A 401 -13.18 -16.62 2.79
CA SER A 401 -12.77 -16.56 4.20
C SER A 401 -12.79 -15.15 4.79
N GLN A 402 -12.78 -14.11 3.95
CA GLN A 402 -12.87 -12.69 4.31
C GLN A 402 -13.83 -12.00 3.33
N PRO A 403 -15.16 -12.23 3.49
CA PRO A 403 -16.14 -11.82 2.48
C PRO A 403 -16.61 -10.38 2.64
N GLU A 404 -16.08 -9.60 3.58
CA GLU A 404 -16.50 -8.22 3.79
C GLU A 404 -15.55 -7.25 3.09
N GLY A 405 -16.12 -6.20 2.49
CA GLY A 405 -15.37 -5.13 1.83
C GLY A 405 -16.02 -3.77 2.05
N LEU A 406 -15.31 -2.74 1.64
CA LEU A 406 -15.77 -1.36 1.69
C LEU A 406 -15.73 -0.76 0.29
N LEU A 407 -16.76 -0.01 -0.04
CA LEU A 407 -16.91 0.76 -1.26
C LEU A 407 -17.16 2.22 -0.89
N LEU A 408 -16.58 3.13 -1.63
CA LEU A 408 -16.77 4.55 -1.46
C LEU A 408 -17.62 5.08 -2.62
N LEU A 409 -18.65 5.84 -2.31
CA LEU A 409 -19.34 6.70 -3.27
C LEU A 409 -18.80 8.11 -3.14
N CYS A 410 -18.29 8.64 -4.24
CA CYS A 410 -17.74 9.98 -4.32
C CYS A 410 -18.57 10.87 -5.24
N GLU A 411 -18.82 12.11 -4.84
CA GLU A 411 -19.17 13.15 -5.79
C GLU A 411 -17.92 13.50 -6.60
N VAL A 412 -17.98 13.33 -7.91
CA VAL A 412 -16.84 13.55 -8.81
C VAL A 412 -17.20 14.63 -9.82
N ILE A 413 -16.40 15.68 -9.89
CA ILE A 413 -16.51 16.72 -10.92
C ILE A 413 -15.79 16.23 -12.17
N LEU A 414 -16.54 15.82 -13.18
CA LEU A 414 -16.01 15.30 -14.44
C LEU A 414 -15.73 16.40 -15.45
N GLY A 415 -16.53 17.49 -15.44
CA GLY A 415 -16.42 18.54 -16.45
C GLY A 415 -16.61 18.01 -17.85
N ASP A 416 -15.80 18.50 -18.80
CA ASP A 416 -15.73 17.98 -20.17
C ASP A 416 -14.84 16.75 -20.19
N MET A 417 -15.42 15.61 -20.60
CA MET A 417 -14.74 14.31 -20.57
C MET A 417 -14.10 14.00 -21.92
N ASN A 418 -12.83 13.63 -21.92
CA ASN A 418 -12.19 12.98 -23.07
C ASN A 418 -12.60 11.51 -23.12
N GLU A 419 -13.46 11.15 -24.06
CA GLU A 419 -13.97 9.79 -24.24
C GLU A 419 -12.98 8.93 -25.03
N CYS A 420 -12.62 7.78 -24.46
CA CYS A 420 -11.62 6.85 -25.02
C CYS A 420 -12.22 5.46 -25.20
N LEU A 421 -12.02 4.87 -26.38
CA LEU A 421 -12.43 3.48 -26.68
C LEU A 421 -11.37 2.45 -26.28
N GLN A 422 -10.13 2.90 -26.11
CA GLN A 422 -8.96 2.09 -25.80
C GLN A 422 -8.13 2.75 -24.70
N ALA A 423 -7.19 2.00 -24.14
CA ALA A 423 -6.24 2.51 -23.17
C ALA A 423 -5.45 3.71 -23.77
N ASP A 424 -5.44 4.81 -23.05
CA ASP A 424 -4.70 6.03 -23.42
C ASP A 424 -4.12 6.67 -22.16
N ALA A 425 -2.83 6.47 -21.93
CA ALA A 425 -2.09 7.01 -20.80
C ALA A 425 -1.31 8.29 -21.16
N SER A 426 -1.59 8.91 -22.30
CA SER A 426 -1.03 10.21 -22.69
C SER A 426 -1.52 11.33 -21.76
N ASP A 427 -0.96 12.53 -21.86
CA ASP A 427 -1.48 13.68 -21.14
C ASP A 427 -2.91 14.00 -21.57
N LEU A 428 -3.71 14.52 -20.64
CA LEU A 428 -5.08 14.90 -20.94
C LEU A 428 -5.06 16.04 -21.97
N PRO A 429 -5.81 15.91 -23.10
CA PRO A 429 -5.84 16.97 -24.11
C PRO A 429 -6.35 18.31 -23.53
N PRO A 430 -5.90 19.45 -24.05
CA PRO A 430 -6.40 20.77 -23.63
C PRO A 430 -7.94 20.84 -23.70
N ASN A 431 -8.54 21.56 -22.76
CA ASN A 431 -10.00 21.76 -22.61
C ASN A 431 -10.79 20.56 -22.09
N TYR A 432 -10.16 19.42 -21.82
CA TYR A 432 -10.79 18.34 -21.07
C TYR A 432 -10.41 18.38 -19.60
N HIS A 433 -11.30 17.88 -18.74
CA HIS A 433 -11.16 17.92 -17.29
C HIS A 433 -11.04 16.54 -16.67
N SER A 434 -11.41 15.51 -17.43
CA SER A 434 -11.38 14.10 -17.02
C SER A 434 -11.32 13.20 -18.25
N ARG A 435 -11.12 11.89 -18.02
CA ARG A 435 -11.29 10.86 -19.05
C ARG A 435 -12.43 9.93 -18.70
N LYS A 436 -13.11 9.45 -19.76
CA LYS A 436 -14.05 8.36 -19.68
C LYS A 436 -13.62 7.26 -20.65
N GLY A 437 -13.19 6.13 -20.11
CA GLY A 437 -13.09 4.91 -20.90
C GLY A 437 -14.50 4.36 -21.13
N ILE A 438 -14.95 4.31 -22.38
CA ILE A 438 -16.29 3.85 -22.71
C ILE A 438 -16.34 2.32 -22.70
N GLY A 439 -17.24 1.76 -21.92
CA GLY A 439 -17.53 0.33 -21.89
C GLY A 439 -18.52 -0.10 -22.96
N SER A 440 -18.51 -1.37 -23.36
CA SER A 440 -19.57 -1.98 -24.17
C SER A 440 -20.89 -2.08 -23.39
N VAL A 441 -20.84 -1.98 -22.06
CA VAL A 441 -21.99 -2.01 -21.17
C VAL A 441 -21.98 -0.76 -20.30
N THR A 442 -23.14 -0.11 -20.17
CA THR A 442 -23.36 1.09 -19.35
C THR A 442 -24.65 0.93 -18.54
N PRO A 443 -24.81 1.58 -17.38
CA PRO A 443 -26.12 1.68 -16.74
C PRO A 443 -27.10 2.43 -17.67
N ASP A 444 -28.38 2.04 -17.67
CA ASP A 444 -29.43 2.66 -18.49
C ASP A 444 -29.56 4.16 -18.16
N PRO A 445 -29.22 5.09 -19.07
CA PRO A 445 -29.25 6.52 -18.77
C PRO A 445 -30.68 7.06 -18.56
N SER A 446 -31.71 6.37 -19.04
CA SER A 446 -33.10 6.79 -18.88
C SER A 446 -33.61 6.70 -17.44
N THR A 447 -32.89 5.98 -16.59
CA THR A 447 -33.23 5.74 -15.16
C THR A 447 -32.33 6.50 -14.19
N PHE A 448 -31.40 7.33 -14.68
CA PHE A 448 -30.51 8.11 -13.83
C PHE A 448 -31.29 9.05 -12.91
N HIS A 449 -30.88 9.08 -11.66
CA HIS A 449 -31.41 10.04 -10.68
C HIS A 449 -30.51 11.26 -10.63
N THR A 450 -31.11 12.47 -10.56
CA THR A 450 -30.34 13.72 -10.33
C THR A 450 -30.86 14.36 -9.06
N ASN A 451 -29.96 14.60 -8.11
CA ASN A 451 -30.33 15.24 -6.86
C ASN A 451 -30.50 16.77 -7.03
N LYS A 452 -30.97 17.44 -5.97
CA LYS A 452 -31.20 18.91 -5.94
C LYS A 452 -29.96 19.75 -6.22
N ASP A 453 -28.75 19.20 -6.00
CA ASP A 453 -27.47 19.88 -6.21
C ASP A 453 -26.91 19.63 -7.63
N GLY A 454 -27.68 18.98 -8.50
CA GLY A 454 -27.32 18.66 -9.86
C GLY A 454 -26.31 17.52 -10.01
N VAL A 455 -26.14 16.70 -8.96
CA VAL A 455 -25.28 15.51 -9.00
C VAL A 455 -26.08 14.35 -9.60
N VAL A 456 -25.54 13.74 -10.64
CA VAL A 456 -26.17 12.59 -11.31
C VAL A 456 -25.75 11.29 -10.61
N TYR A 457 -26.71 10.46 -10.26
CA TYR A 457 -26.54 9.12 -9.74
C TYR A 457 -26.85 8.15 -10.88
N PRO A 458 -25.87 7.49 -11.49
CA PRO A 458 -26.09 6.61 -12.63
C PRO A 458 -26.66 5.26 -12.19
N ILE A 459 -27.86 5.30 -11.62
CA ILE A 459 -28.61 4.13 -11.15
C ILE A 459 -29.40 3.59 -12.33
N GLY A 460 -29.04 2.42 -12.82
CA GLY A 460 -29.72 1.80 -13.94
C GLY A 460 -29.22 0.39 -14.19
N LYS A 461 -30.08 -0.45 -14.79
CA LYS A 461 -29.66 -1.78 -15.20
C LYS A 461 -28.58 -1.69 -16.28
N PRO A 462 -27.57 -2.58 -16.25
CA PRO A 462 -26.58 -2.64 -17.32
C PRO A 462 -27.23 -2.96 -18.68
N ILE A 463 -27.02 -2.11 -19.65
CA ILE A 463 -27.47 -2.26 -21.05
C ILE A 463 -26.28 -2.17 -22.00
N ASP A 464 -26.44 -2.64 -23.23
CA ASP A 464 -25.46 -2.42 -24.29
C ASP A 464 -25.32 -0.92 -24.56
N SER A 465 -24.09 -0.41 -24.59
CA SER A 465 -23.82 0.98 -24.89
C SER A 465 -23.99 1.32 -26.39
N ASN A 466 -24.11 0.31 -27.25
CA ASN A 466 -24.12 0.40 -28.72
C ASN A 466 -22.85 1.07 -29.28
N VAL A 467 -21.75 1.07 -28.52
CA VAL A 467 -20.46 1.63 -28.92
C VAL A 467 -19.56 0.53 -29.46
N ALA A 468 -19.25 0.58 -30.74
CA ALA A 468 -18.37 -0.37 -31.40
C ALA A 468 -16.89 -0.12 -31.07
N ASN A 469 -16.08 -1.18 -31.14
CA ASN A 469 -14.61 -1.14 -31.04
C ASN A 469 -14.05 -0.68 -29.67
N THR A 470 -14.86 -0.69 -28.60
CA THR A 470 -14.31 -0.47 -27.26
C THR A 470 -13.62 -1.73 -26.74
N THR A 471 -12.53 -1.52 -26.00
CA THR A 471 -11.77 -2.60 -25.33
C THR A 471 -12.22 -2.82 -23.88
N LEU A 472 -13.10 -1.97 -23.35
CA LEU A 472 -13.63 -2.05 -22.00
C LEU A 472 -15.00 -2.72 -22.00
N CYS A 473 -15.24 -3.59 -21.01
CA CYS A 473 -16.56 -4.12 -20.76
C CYS A 473 -17.48 -3.07 -20.10
N TYR A 474 -16.99 -2.35 -19.11
CA TYR A 474 -17.72 -1.34 -18.33
C TYR A 474 -17.01 -0.01 -18.35
N ASN A 475 -17.76 1.09 -18.22
CA ASN A 475 -17.20 2.45 -18.15
C ASN A 475 -16.15 2.59 -17.05
N GLU A 476 -15.20 3.49 -17.28
CA GLU A 476 -14.17 3.89 -16.33
C GLU A 476 -14.02 5.40 -16.37
N TYR A 477 -14.04 6.04 -15.20
CA TYR A 477 -13.95 7.50 -15.08
C TYR A 477 -12.67 7.85 -14.33
N ILE A 478 -11.89 8.77 -14.87
CA ILE A 478 -10.60 9.15 -14.32
C ILE A 478 -10.51 10.65 -14.18
N VAL A 479 -10.19 11.12 -12.98
CA VAL A 479 -9.88 12.53 -12.71
C VAL A 479 -8.43 12.67 -12.28
N TYR A 480 -7.83 13.80 -12.58
CA TYR A 480 -6.39 14.05 -12.45
C TYR A 480 -6.05 15.07 -11.36
N HIS A 481 -7.05 15.56 -10.63
CA HIS A 481 -6.88 16.47 -9.51
C HIS A 481 -7.73 16.02 -8.32
N VAL A 482 -7.11 15.94 -7.15
CA VAL A 482 -7.81 15.54 -5.91
C VAL A 482 -8.95 16.49 -5.52
N SER A 483 -8.93 17.75 -6.01
CA SER A 483 -10.01 18.70 -5.78
C SER A 483 -11.30 18.38 -6.55
N GLN A 484 -11.25 17.50 -7.55
CA GLN A 484 -12.43 17.04 -8.29
C GLN A 484 -13.22 15.97 -7.55
N VAL A 485 -12.74 15.52 -6.36
CA VAL A 485 -13.32 14.39 -5.63
C VAL A 485 -13.74 14.82 -4.24
N LYS A 486 -14.97 14.43 -3.87
CA LYS A 486 -15.49 14.52 -2.51
C LYS A 486 -16.05 13.16 -2.10
N GLN A 487 -15.56 12.61 -1.00
CA GLN A 487 -16.09 11.40 -0.39
C GLN A 487 -17.48 11.70 0.17
N LYS A 488 -18.49 10.93 -0.20
CA LYS A 488 -19.87 11.19 0.21
C LYS A 488 -20.46 10.07 1.08
N TYR A 489 -20.33 8.82 0.63
CA TYR A 489 -20.83 7.68 1.40
C TYR A 489 -19.82 6.54 1.40
N LEU A 490 -19.62 5.95 2.58
CA LEU A 490 -18.86 4.70 2.76
C LEU A 490 -19.85 3.55 2.95
N VAL A 491 -19.81 2.58 2.06
CA VAL A 491 -20.72 1.45 2.04
C VAL A 491 -19.97 0.18 2.41
N ARG A 492 -20.33 -0.45 3.54
CA ARG A 492 -19.81 -1.74 3.95
C ARG A 492 -20.69 -2.84 3.34
N VAL A 493 -20.05 -3.74 2.63
CA VAL A 493 -20.72 -4.81 1.88
C VAL A 493 -20.18 -6.17 2.26
N LYS A 494 -21.05 -7.18 2.15
CA LYS A 494 -20.67 -8.59 2.24
C LYS A 494 -20.82 -9.25 0.87
N PHE A 495 -19.80 -9.99 0.50
CA PHE A 495 -19.75 -10.78 -0.73
C PHE A 495 -20.29 -12.19 -0.45
N HIS A 496 -21.35 -12.57 -1.09
CA HIS A 496 -21.90 -13.93 -1.07
C HIS A 496 -21.36 -14.66 -2.30
N TYR A 497 -20.29 -15.39 -2.12
CA TYR A 497 -19.66 -16.19 -3.16
C TYR A 497 -20.52 -17.41 -3.50
N LYS A 498 -20.61 -17.72 -4.80
CA LYS A 498 -21.32 -18.91 -5.33
C LYS A 498 -20.41 -20.12 -5.37
#